data_a8b6b8a4ce3189fe2be27711f133cd04
#
_entry.id   a8b6b8a4ce3189fe2be27711f133cd04
#
_cell.length_a   1.000
_cell.length_b   1.000
_cell.length_c   1.000
_cell.angle_alpha   90.00
_cell.angle_beta   90.00
_cell.angle_gamma   90.00
#
_symmetry.space_group_name_H-M   'P 1'
#
loop_
_entity.id
_entity.type
_entity.pdbx_description
1 polymer ?
#
loop_
_entity_poly.entity_id
_entity_poly.type
_entity_poly.pdbx_seq_one_letter_code
_entity_poly.pdbx_strand_id
1 'polypeptide(L)'
;HQPRRQRQMCIRDRTGTDQYGDTVHNSMYRYLWSNGPKECLEFADYSFDEHFGKPIPSFPPREVLRDYILGRVEKSDVKKYVKFNTTVEYVETSGDGFNLMARNKKNNTYENNYFDKVIVANGHFSVPFVPEYDGMDSFPGRIMHSHDFRDAEEFREKNVVILGSSYSAEDVSLQCYKYGAKTVTIG
;
A
#
# COMPACT_ATOMS: atom_id res chain seq x y z
N HIS A 1 -7.48 24.27 -4.30
CA HIS A 1 -6.57 24.21 -3.14
C HIS A 1 -6.82 22.91 -2.38
N GLN A 2 -6.02 21.87 -2.60
CA GLN A 2 -6.06 20.67 -1.76
C GLN A 2 -5.45 20.98 -0.39
N PRO A 3 -6.07 20.54 0.71
CA PRO A 3 -5.53 20.77 2.05
C PRO A 3 -4.12 20.18 2.20
N ARG A 4 -3.25 20.86 2.98
CA ARG A 4 -1.86 20.43 3.25
C ARG A 4 -1.72 18.94 3.67
N ARG A 5 -2.74 18.34 4.30
CA ARG A 5 -2.76 16.91 4.69
C ARG A 5 -2.79 15.95 3.50
N GLN A 6 -3.46 16.31 2.40
CA GLN A 6 -3.45 15.49 1.17
C GLN A 6 -2.08 15.52 0.47
N ARG A 7 -1.34 16.63 0.54
CA ARG A 7 0.02 16.70 -0.02
C ARG A 7 1.03 15.80 0.71
N GLN A 8 0.92 15.65 2.04
CA GLN A 8 1.78 14.74 2.79
C GLN A 8 1.46 13.25 2.53
N MET A 9 0.21 12.91 2.22
CA MET A 9 -0.17 11.56 1.80
C MET A 9 0.40 11.18 0.43
N CYS A 10 0.43 12.12 -0.51
CA CYS A 10 1.02 11.90 -1.85
C CYS A 10 2.53 11.62 -1.83
N ILE A 11 3.25 12.02 -0.80
CA ILE A 11 4.70 11.76 -0.68
C ILE A 11 4.99 10.30 -0.32
N ARG A 12 4.07 9.61 0.38
CA ARG A 12 4.22 8.21 0.76
C ARG A 12 3.87 7.20 -0.33
N ASP A 13 3.24 7.65 -1.40
CA ASP A 13 2.80 6.82 -2.53
C ASP A 13 3.82 6.81 -3.68
N ARG A 14 5.06 7.19 -3.44
CA ARG A 14 6.11 7.20 -4.48
C ARG A 14 6.75 5.83 -4.62
N THR A 15 7.06 5.47 -5.85
CA THR A 15 7.90 4.33 -6.21
C THR A 15 9.34 4.56 -5.75
N GLY A 16 10.08 3.51 -5.52
CA GLY A 16 11.49 3.58 -5.17
C GLY A 16 11.75 3.37 -3.68
N THR A 17 12.65 4.17 -3.12
CA THR A 17 13.06 4.10 -1.73
C THR A 17 12.41 5.18 -0.88
N ASP A 18 12.24 4.91 0.39
CA ASP A 18 11.83 5.90 1.38
C ASP A 18 12.98 6.88 1.71
N GLN A 19 12.74 7.81 2.62
CA GLN A 19 13.75 8.79 3.03
C GLN A 19 14.98 8.19 3.73
N TYR A 20 14.95 6.91 4.05
CA TYR A 20 16.03 6.17 4.68
C TYR A 20 16.75 5.21 3.72
N GLY A 21 16.32 5.16 2.46
CA GLY A 21 16.86 4.28 1.43
C GLY A 21 16.25 2.89 1.36
N ASP A 22 15.26 2.58 2.21
CA ASP A 22 14.55 1.30 2.18
C ASP A 22 13.49 1.28 1.09
N THR A 23 13.25 0.12 0.49
CA THR A 23 12.22 -0.06 -0.53
C THR A 23 10.82 0.27 0.02
N VAL A 24 10.04 1.00 -0.76
CA VAL A 24 8.64 1.29 -0.44
C VAL A 24 7.79 0.04 -0.69
N HIS A 25 7.21 -0.50 0.37
CA HIS A 25 6.43 -1.74 0.34
C HIS A 25 5.02 -1.58 -0.20
N ASN A 26 4.48 -0.37 -0.23
CA ASN A 26 3.09 -0.17 -0.56
C ASN A 26 2.89 0.08 -2.06
N SER A 27 1.79 -0.46 -2.61
CA SER A 27 1.36 -0.30 -4.01
C SER A 27 0.12 0.60 -4.14
N MET A 28 -0.20 1.41 -3.14
CA MET A 28 -1.36 2.30 -3.17
C MET A 28 -1.16 3.43 -4.19
N TYR A 29 -2.24 3.82 -4.84
CA TYR A 29 -2.28 4.87 -5.84
C TYR A 29 -3.41 5.86 -5.57
N ARG A 30 -3.38 6.97 -6.26
CA ARG A 30 -4.39 8.01 -6.18
C ARG A 30 -5.74 7.46 -6.68
N TYR A 31 -6.81 7.82 -5.99
CA TYR A 31 -8.17 7.36 -6.28
C TYR A 31 -8.39 5.83 -6.17
N LEU A 32 -7.57 5.15 -5.39
CA LEU A 32 -7.83 3.77 -5.02
C LEU A 32 -9.08 3.68 -4.15
N TRP A 33 -9.99 2.78 -4.52
CA TRP A 33 -11.18 2.43 -3.78
C TRP A 33 -11.08 0.99 -3.28
N SER A 34 -11.77 0.68 -2.19
CA SER A 34 -11.90 -0.70 -1.75
C SER A 34 -12.67 -1.50 -2.80
N ASN A 35 -12.16 -2.68 -3.15
CA ASN A 35 -12.85 -3.67 -3.96
C ASN A 35 -13.70 -4.65 -3.12
N GLY A 36 -13.69 -4.50 -1.80
CA GLY A 36 -14.55 -5.20 -0.86
C GLY A 36 -15.50 -4.24 -0.13
N PRO A 37 -16.71 -4.68 0.21
CA PRO A 37 -17.65 -3.85 0.94
C PRO A 37 -17.15 -3.60 2.38
N LYS A 38 -17.42 -2.42 2.91
CA LYS A 38 -17.02 -2.02 4.28
C LYS A 38 -17.49 -3.02 5.34
N GLU A 39 -18.63 -3.61 5.12
CA GLU A 39 -19.24 -4.60 6.01
C GLU A 39 -18.39 -5.87 6.19
N CYS A 40 -17.51 -6.16 5.21
CA CYS A 40 -16.50 -7.24 5.28
C CYS A 40 -15.15 -6.76 5.80
N LEU A 41 -14.97 -5.45 6.01
CA LEU A 41 -13.72 -4.83 6.44
C LEU A 41 -13.77 -4.32 7.86
N GLU A 42 -14.94 -4.41 8.52
CA GLU A 42 -15.12 -3.93 9.88
C GLU A 42 -14.41 -4.82 10.90
N PHE A 43 -13.82 -4.16 11.89
CA PHE A 43 -13.39 -4.85 13.10
C PHE A 43 -14.61 -5.27 13.91
N ALA A 44 -14.56 -6.43 14.55
CA ALA A 44 -15.69 -7.01 15.28
C ALA A 44 -16.26 -6.10 16.41
N ASP A 45 -15.42 -5.23 16.95
CA ASP A 45 -15.73 -4.33 18.06
C ASP A 45 -15.65 -2.84 17.66
N TYR A 46 -15.67 -2.54 16.37
CA TYR A 46 -15.56 -1.17 15.87
C TYR A 46 -16.10 -1.06 14.43
N SER A 47 -17.27 -0.48 14.25
CA SER A 47 -17.89 -0.31 12.94
C SER A 47 -17.50 1.00 12.26
N PHE A 48 -17.69 1.09 10.94
CA PHE A 48 -17.52 2.36 10.20
C PHE A 48 -18.53 3.40 10.67
N ASP A 49 -19.78 2.98 10.92
CA ASP A 49 -20.85 3.91 11.34
C ASP A 49 -20.59 4.45 12.74
N GLU A 50 -20.03 3.64 13.66
CA GLU A 50 -19.55 4.11 14.97
C GLU A 50 -18.42 5.14 14.82
N HIS A 51 -17.45 4.87 13.94
CA HIS A 51 -16.30 5.76 13.74
C HIS A 51 -16.70 7.11 13.15
N PHE A 52 -17.52 7.11 12.09
CA PHE A 52 -17.86 8.33 11.36
C PHE A 52 -19.12 9.04 11.90
N GLY A 53 -19.90 8.40 12.77
CA GLY A 53 -21.18 8.93 13.28
C GLY A 53 -22.25 9.10 12.20
N LYS A 54 -22.07 8.47 11.05
CA LYS A 54 -22.99 8.53 9.90
C LYS A 54 -22.74 7.35 8.95
N PRO A 55 -23.74 6.94 8.16
CA PRO A 55 -23.56 5.93 7.13
C PRO A 55 -22.48 6.29 6.11
N ILE A 56 -21.67 5.31 5.78
CA ILE A 56 -20.61 5.39 4.77
C ILE A 56 -20.95 4.46 3.61
N PRO A 57 -20.68 4.81 2.34
CA PRO A 57 -20.85 3.90 1.21
C PRO A 57 -20.10 2.58 1.42
N SER A 58 -20.71 1.47 0.95
CA SER A 58 -20.14 0.12 1.14
C SER A 58 -18.73 -0.05 0.57
N PHE A 59 -18.40 0.65 -0.50
CA PHE A 59 -17.04 0.62 -1.08
C PHE A 59 -16.34 1.95 -0.81
N PRO A 60 -15.62 2.07 0.30
CA PRO A 60 -15.00 3.34 0.68
C PRO A 60 -13.71 3.61 -0.10
N PRO A 61 -13.38 4.88 -0.36
CA PRO A 61 -12.07 5.26 -0.86
C PRO A 61 -10.99 5.01 0.19
N ARG A 62 -9.76 4.86 -0.28
CA ARG A 62 -8.57 4.61 0.53
C ARG A 62 -8.46 5.51 1.77
N GLU A 63 -8.75 6.78 1.61
CA GLU A 63 -8.65 7.77 2.69
C GLU A 63 -9.63 7.49 3.83
N VAL A 64 -10.83 7.06 3.51
CA VAL A 64 -11.86 6.69 4.49
C VAL A 64 -11.44 5.43 5.24
N LEU A 65 -10.95 4.41 4.52
CA LEU A 65 -10.46 3.19 5.15
C LEU A 65 -9.26 3.46 6.07
N ARG A 66 -8.33 4.33 5.64
CA ARG A 66 -7.19 4.74 6.46
C ARG A 66 -7.64 5.45 7.74
N ASP A 67 -8.58 6.35 7.64
CA ASP A 67 -9.10 7.10 8.79
C ASP A 67 -9.75 6.17 9.80
N TYR A 68 -10.57 5.24 9.32
CA TYR A 68 -11.19 4.18 10.11
C TYR A 68 -10.16 3.32 10.88
N ILE A 69 -9.10 2.85 10.19
CA ILE A 69 -8.03 2.06 10.82
C ILE A 69 -7.31 2.89 11.90
N LEU A 70 -7.03 4.16 11.63
CA LEU A 70 -6.40 5.04 12.63
C LEU A 70 -7.30 5.26 13.85
N GLY A 71 -8.61 5.44 13.66
CA GLY A 71 -9.56 5.54 14.77
C GLY A 71 -9.58 4.29 15.63
N ARG A 72 -9.53 3.10 15.01
CA ARG A 72 -9.43 1.84 15.77
C ARG A 72 -8.13 1.74 16.58
N VAL A 73 -7.01 2.16 16.01
CA VAL A 73 -5.72 2.21 16.71
C VAL A 73 -5.75 3.19 17.89
N GLU A 74 -6.38 4.34 17.73
CA GLU A 74 -6.54 5.32 18.81
C GLU A 74 -7.46 4.79 19.92
N LYS A 75 -8.60 4.20 19.57
CA LYS A 75 -9.54 3.60 20.54
C LYS A 75 -8.90 2.50 21.38
N SER A 76 -8.01 1.71 20.80
CA SER A 76 -7.36 0.59 21.49
C SER A 76 -6.12 0.99 22.31
N ASP A 77 -5.68 2.22 22.25
CA ASP A 77 -4.46 2.74 22.91
C ASP A 77 -3.17 1.93 22.58
N VAL A 78 -3.17 1.20 21.47
CA VAL A 78 -2.01 0.37 21.06
C VAL A 78 -0.86 1.19 20.48
N LYS A 79 -1.12 2.42 20.08
CA LYS A 79 -0.12 3.28 19.44
C LYS A 79 1.15 3.48 20.27
N LYS A 80 1.04 3.45 21.60
CA LYS A 80 2.17 3.57 22.54
C LYS A 80 3.16 2.40 22.44
N TYR A 81 2.73 1.25 21.90
CA TYR A 81 3.58 0.07 21.71
C TYR A 81 4.20 0.02 20.31
N VAL A 82 3.82 0.91 19.40
CA VAL A 82 4.31 0.95 18.02
C VAL A 82 5.66 1.66 17.96
N LYS A 83 6.70 0.94 17.57
CA LYS A 83 8.02 1.52 17.27
C LYS A 83 8.07 1.96 15.81
N PHE A 84 7.86 3.24 15.55
CA PHE A 84 7.96 3.82 14.21
C PHE A 84 9.42 3.91 13.75
N ASN A 85 9.62 3.93 12.42
CA ASN A 85 10.94 3.98 11.79
C ASN A 85 11.86 2.83 12.24
N THR A 86 11.26 1.68 12.49
CA THR A 86 11.95 0.48 12.93
C THR A 86 11.65 -0.65 11.95
N THR A 87 12.69 -1.23 11.39
CA THR A 87 12.60 -2.37 10.47
C THR A 87 13.07 -3.62 11.20
N VAL A 88 12.28 -4.68 11.15
CA VAL A 88 12.72 -6.01 11.59
C VAL A 88 13.57 -6.60 10.47
N GLU A 89 14.84 -6.84 10.75
CA GLU A 89 15.80 -7.37 9.78
C GLU A 89 15.90 -8.90 9.86
N TYR A 90 15.78 -9.45 11.07
CA TYR A 90 15.97 -10.86 11.29
C TYR A 90 15.14 -11.37 12.45
N VAL A 91 14.63 -12.60 12.33
CA VAL A 91 13.91 -13.33 13.37
C VAL A 91 14.40 -14.77 13.35
N GLU A 92 14.78 -15.30 14.49
CA GLU A 92 15.17 -16.72 14.66
C GLU A 92 14.50 -17.33 15.88
N THR A 93 14.34 -18.64 15.85
CA THR A 93 13.86 -19.38 17.01
C THR A 93 14.96 -19.48 18.06
N SER A 94 14.61 -19.31 19.35
CA SER A 94 15.54 -19.37 20.47
C SER A 94 14.84 -19.97 21.70
N GLY A 95 15.16 -21.21 22.05
CA GLY A 95 14.43 -21.94 23.09
C GLY A 95 12.93 -22.04 22.75
N ASP A 96 12.08 -21.58 23.69
CA ASP A 96 10.61 -21.58 23.52
C ASP A 96 10.06 -20.31 22.87
N GLY A 97 10.92 -19.41 22.42
CA GLY A 97 10.55 -18.13 21.83
C GLY A 97 11.41 -17.73 20.63
N PHE A 98 11.60 -16.43 20.46
CA PHE A 98 12.23 -15.85 19.28
C PHE A 98 13.17 -14.71 19.64
N ASN A 99 14.38 -14.72 19.10
CA ASN A 99 15.23 -13.55 19.03
C ASN A 99 14.88 -12.73 17.79
N LEU A 100 14.74 -11.42 17.96
CA LEU A 100 14.38 -10.49 16.91
C LEU A 100 15.41 -9.36 16.88
N MET A 101 16.02 -9.16 15.70
CA MET A 101 16.91 -8.03 15.44
C MET A 101 16.15 -6.96 14.66
N ALA A 102 16.11 -5.75 15.21
CA ALA A 102 15.47 -4.61 14.60
C ALA A 102 16.45 -3.45 14.41
N ARG A 103 16.31 -2.75 13.28
CA ARG A 103 17.10 -1.56 12.93
C ARG A 103 16.25 -0.31 13.06
N ASN A 104 16.72 0.66 13.82
CA ASN A 104 16.15 2.00 13.82
C ASN A 104 16.66 2.77 12.60
N LYS A 105 15.74 3.13 11.70
CA LYS A 105 16.07 3.79 10.44
C LYS A 105 16.66 5.20 10.58
N LYS A 106 16.34 5.91 11.67
CA LYS A 106 16.77 7.31 11.86
C LYS A 106 18.27 7.43 12.18
N ASN A 107 18.78 6.53 13.02
CA ASN A 107 20.16 6.55 13.51
C ASN A 107 20.96 5.32 13.11
N ASN A 108 20.35 4.41 12.36
CA ASN A 108 20.95 3.14 11.91
C ASN A 108 21.51 2.27 13.03
N THR A 109 20.86 2.30 14.21
CA THR A 109 21.24 1.46 15.35
C THR A 109 20.42 0.18 15.37
N TYR A 110 21.02 -0.90 15.85
CA TYR A 110 20.39 -2.21 15.99
C TYR A 110 20.05 -2.51 17.44
N GLU A 111 18.92 -3.15 17.65
CA GLU A 111 18.51 -3.70 18.94
C GLU A 111 18.09 -5.16 18.77
N ASN A 112 18.49 -5.99 19.74
CA ASN A 112 18.07 -7.38 19.83
C ASN A 112 17.10 -7.54 20.99
N ASN A 113 15.97 -8.18 20.73
CA ASN A 113 14.93 -8.41 21.73
C ASN A 113 14.48 -9.88 21.66
N TYR A 114 14.15 -10.44 22.81
CA TYR A 114 13.53 -11.75 22.92
C TYR A 114 12.02 -11.60 23.08
N PHE A 115 11.25 -12.46 22.40
CA PHE A 115 9.79 -12.51 22.49
C PHE A 115 9.31 -13.95 22.57
N ASP A 116 8.28 -14.19 23.39
CA ASP A 116 7.65 -15.51 23.46
C ASP A 116 6.89 -15.86 22.17
N LYS A 117 6.38 -14.86 21.46
CA LYS A 117 5.60 -15.03 20.22
C LYS A 117 5.89 -13.91 19.24
N VAL A 118 5.91 -14.24 17.96
CA VAL A 118 6.02 -13.30 16.86
C VAL A 118 4.85 -13.50 15.88
N ILE A 119 4.18 -12.41 15.53
CA ILE A 119 3.15 -12.40 14.49
C ILE A 119 3.72 -11.70 13.26
N VAL A 120 3.82 -12.45 12.15
CA VAL A 120 4.27 -11.90 10.85
C VAL A 120 3.06 -11.27 10.16
N ALA A 121 3.06 -9.94 10.06
CA ALA A 121 1.97 -9.14 9.46
C ALA A 121 2.50 -8.11 8.46
N ASN A 122 3.51 -8.49 7.67
CA ASN A 122 4.25 -7.61 6.75
C ASN A 122 3.58 -7.41 5.38
N GLY A 123 2.41 -7.99 5.16
CA GLY A 123 1.73 -8.01 3.86
C GLY A 123 2.36 -9.01 2.88
N HIS A 124 1.75 -9.16 1.69
CA HIS A 124 2.17 -10.16 0.71
C HIS A 124 2.33 -9.62 -0.72
N PHE A 125 2.09 -8.33 -0.95
CA PHE A 125 2.23 -7.69 -2.27
C PHE A 125 3.35 -6.64 -2.32
N SER A 126 4.39 -6.78 -1.49
CA SER A 126 5.48 -5.80 -1.41
C SER A 126 6.54 -5.99 -2.49
N VAL A 127 6.73 -7.22 -2.98
CA VAL A 127 7.72 -7.54 -4.02
C VAL A 127 6.99 -7.89 -5.30
N PRO A 128 7.14 -7.09 -6.37
CA PRO A 128 6.50 -7.38 -7.65
C PRO A 128 7.13 -8.59 -8.32
N PHE A 129 6.30 -9.48 -8.84
CA PHE A 129 6.73 -10.51 -9.79
C PHE A 129 6.49 -9.99 -11.21
N VAL A 130 7.55 -9.79 -11.97
CA VAL A 130 7.49 -9.30 -13.36
C VAL A 130 7.82 -10.47 -14.28
N PRO A 131 6.83 -11.02 -15.01
CA PRO A 131 7.09 -12.07 -16.00
C PRO A 131 7.86 -11.49 -17.19
N GLU A 132 8.67 -12.34 -17.82
CA GLU A 132 9.38 -12.00 -19.04
C GLU A 132 8.50 -12.31 -20.25
N TYR A 133 8.44 -11.37 -21.19
CA TYR A 133 7.76 -11.54 -22.48
C TYR A 133 8.73 -11.21 -23.60
N ASP A 134 8.62 -11.96 -24.70
CA ASP A 134 9.41 -11.70 -25.89
C ASP A 134 9.20 -10.26 -26.39
N GLY A 135 10.30 -9.55 -26.60
CA GLY A 135 10.28 -8.19 -27.09
C GLY A 135 10.19 -7.09 -26.03
N MET A 136 10.13 -7.40 -24.73
CA MET A 136 10.13 -6.39 -23.67
C MET A 136 11.34 -5.47 -23.74
N ASP A 137 12.54 -6.05 -23.94
CA ASP A 137 13.80 -5.29 -24.00
C ASP A 137 13.89 -4.33 -25.20
N SER A 138 13.16 -4.62 -26.27
CA SER A 138 13.13 -3.80 -27.48
C SER A 138 11.92 -2.86 -27.56
N PHE A 139 11.05 -2.88 -26.56
CA PHE A 139 9.88 -2.03 -26.53
C PHE A 139 10.29 -0.56 -26.32
N PRO A 140 9.93 0.35 -27.24
CA PRO A 140 10.40 1.74 -27.17
C PRO A 140 9.67 2.59 -26.14
N GLY A 141 8.62 2.07 -25.51
CA GLY A 141 7.82 2.75 -24.52
C GLY A 141 8.25 2.43 -23.10
N ARG A 142 7.53 3.00 -22.14
CA ARG A 142 7.73 2.70 -20.72
C ARG A 142 7.05 1.37 -20.38
N ILE A 143 7.78 0.50 -19.69
CA ILE A 143 7.26 -0.72 -19.06
C ILE A 143 7.30 -0.51 -17.55
N MET A 144 6.25 -0.90 -16.85
CA MET A 144 6.19 -0.83 -15.39
C MET A 144 5.28 -1.93 -14.83
N HIS A 145 5.56 -2.35 -13.62
CA HIS A 145 4.65 -3.21 -12.87
C HIS A 145 3.54 -2.36 -12.21
N SER A 146 2.34 -2.92 -12.03
CA SER A 146 1.22 -2.23 -11.37
C SER A 146 1.52 -1.79 -9.92
N HIS A 147 2.46 -2.47 -9.25
CA HIS A 147 3.00 -2.04 -7.96
C HIS A 147 3.50 -0.59 -7.99
N ASP A 148 4.03 -0.14 -9.12
CA ASP A 148 4.61 1.18 -9.30
C ASP A 148 3.64 2.22 -9.86
N PHE A 149 2.42 1.82 -10.19
CA PHE A 149 1.37 2.74 -10.59
C PHE A 149 0.97 3.66 -9.42
N ARG A 150 0.92 4.97 -9.65
CA ARG A 150 0.57 5.95 -8.62
C ARG A 150 -0.54 6.91 -9.02
N ASP A 151 -0.58 7.28 -10.29
CA ASP A 151 -1.56 8.25 -10.82
C ASP A 151 -1.79 8.02 -12.31
N ALA A 152 -3.04 7.98 -12.72
CA ALA A 152 -3.42 7.81 -14.12
C ALA A 152 -3.20 9.08 -14.98
N GLU A 153 -3.05 10.26 -14.37
CA GLU A 153 -2.79 11.50 -15.09
C GLU A 153 -1.47 11.46 -15.91
N GLU A 154 -0.51 10.65 -15.49
CA GLU A 154 0.75 10.48 -16.24
C GLU A 154 0.57 9.76 -17.60
N PHE A 155 -0.57 9.10 -17.79
CA PHE A 155 -0.91 8.37 -19.03
C PHE A 155 -1.83 9.15 -19.97
N ARG A 156 -2.16 10.41 -19.65
CA ARG A 156 -2.97 11.28 -20.54
C ARG A 156 -2.39 11.31 -21.94
N GLU A 157 -3.27 11.17 -22.95
CA GLU A 157 -2.92 11.14 -24.38
C GLU A 157 -1.94 10.02 -24.80
N LYS A 158 -1.69 9.02 -23.93
CA LYS A 158 -0.84 7.88 -24.25
C LYS A 158 -1.65 6.65 -24.64
N ASN A 159 -1.05 5.79 -25.46
CA ASN A 159 -1.55 4.46 -25.70
C ASN A 159 -1.05 3.56 -24.57
N VAL A 160 -1.96 2.91 -23.85
CA VAL A 160 -1.67 2.08 -22.70
C VAL A 160 -2.07 0.65 -23.00
N VAL A 161 -1.17 -0.29 -22.76
CA VAL A 161 -1.45 -1.72 -22.81
C VAL A 161 -1.25 -2.26 -21.40
N ILE A 162 -2.21 -3.01 -20.91
CA ILE A 162 -2.20 -3.63 -19.58
C ILE A 162 -2.22 -5.14 -19.78
N LEU A 163 -1.18 -5.79 -19.27
CA LEU A 163 -1.06 -7.25 -19.30
C LEU A 163 -1.58 -7.82 -17.97
N GLY A 164 -2.68 -8.55 -18.04
CA GLY A 164 -3.38 -9.15 -16.91
C GLY A 164 -4.86 -8.84 -16.89
N SER A 165 -5.64 -9.66 -16.19
CA SER A 165 -7.11 -9.62 -16.18
C SER A 165 -7.72 -9.66 -14.78
N SER A 166 -6.94 -9.35 -13.74
CA SER A 166 -7.43 -9.31 -12.36
C SER A 166 -7.80 -7.88 -11.94
N TYR A 167 -8.29 -7.70 -10.72
CA TYR A 167 -8.78 -6.42 -10.17
C TYR A 167 -7.83 -5.23 -10.39
N SER A 168 -6.51 -5.45 -10.30
CA SER A 168 -5.54 -4.38 -10.59
C SER A 168 -5.60 -3.93 -12.05
N ALA A 169 -5.75 -4.88 -12.99
CA ALA A 169 -5.86 -4.55 -14.42
C ALA A 169 -7.15 -3.79 -14.71
N GLU A 170 -8.27 -4.21 -14.14
CA GLU A 170 -9.57 -3.56 -14.29
C GLU A 170 -9.53 -2.12 -13.76
N ASP A 171 -9.05 -1.90 -12.53
CA ASP A 171 -9.06 -0.57 -11.92
C ASP A 171 -8.05 0.37 -12.58
N VAL A 172 -6.82 -0.07 -12.83
CA VAL A 172 -5.81 0.74 -13.51
C VAL A 172 -6.25 1.12 -14.92
N SER A 173 -6.84 0.19 -15.68
CA SER A 173 -7.36 0.48 -17.02
C SER A 173 -8.48 1.50 -16.99
N LEU A 174 -9.44 1.34 -16.07
CA LEU A 174 -10.54 2.28 -15.89
C LEU A 174 -10.05 3.67 -15.51
N GLN A 175 -9.06 3.76 -14.63
CA GLN A 175 -8.46 5.04 -14.26
C GLN A 175 -7.72 5.67 -15.45
N CYS A 176 -6.89 4.92 -16.17
CA CYS A 176 -6.22 5.42 -17.37
C CYS A 176 -7.24 5.97 -18.39
N TYR A 177 -8.33 5.24 -18.63
CA TYR A 177 -9.41 5.70 -19.51
C TYR A 177 -10.06 6.99 -19.01
N LYS A 178 -10.46 7.03 -17.74
CA LYS A 178 -11.13 8.21 -17.14
C LYS A 178 -10.25 9.45 -17.13
N TYR A 179 -8.93 9.28 -16.99
CA TYR A 179 -7.98 10.39 -16.95
C TYR A 179 -7.37 10.74 -18.31
N GLY A 180 -7.95 10.22 -19.41
CA GLY A 180 -7.69 10.68 -20.74
C GLY A 180 -6.51 10.02 -21.46
N ALA A 181 -6.24 8.75 -21.16
CA ALA A 181 -5.40 7.95 -22.04
C ALA A 181 -6.02 7.88 -23.44
N LYS A 182 -5.21 7.94 -24.49
CA LYS A 182 -5.68 7.92 -25.88
C LYS A 182 -6.32 6.59 -26.23
N THR A 183 -5.68 5.49 -25.82
CA THR A 183 -6.22 4.13 -25.92
C THR A 183 -5.86 3.35 -24.67
N VAL A 184 -6.71 2.41 -24.27
CA VAL A 184 -6.42 1.44 -23.22
C VAL A 184 -6.78 0.06 -23.74
N THR A 185 -5.82 -0.83 -23.77
CA THR A 185 -5.98 -2.24 -24.19
C THR A 185 -5.61 -3.14 -23.04
N ILE A 186 -6.43 -4.16 -22.77
CA ILE A 186 -6.18 -5.20 -21.76
C ILE A 186 -5.95 -6.52 -22.50
N GLY A 187 -4.91 -7.25 -22.13
CA GLY A 187 -4.53 -8.54 -22.73
C GLY A 187 -4.13 -9.59 -21.72
#